data_ac9d2d7228197f10469923f7e3240174
#
_entry.id   ac9d2d7228197f10469923f7e3240174
#
_cell.length_a   1.000
_cell.length_b   1.000
_cell.length_c   1.000
_cell.angle_alpha   90.00
_cell.angle_beta   90.00
_cell.angle_gamma   90.00
#
_symmetry.space_group_name_H-M   'P 1'
#
loop_
_entity.id
_entity.type
_entity.pdbx_description
1 polymer ?
#
loop_
_entity_poly.entity_id
_entity_poly.type
_entity_poly.pdbx_seq_one_letter_code
_entity_poly.pdbx_strand_id
1 'polypeptide(L)'
;MPKNSPLLKKPRLVKKLKDFFNYVQKNDGKVGTKTRGIDLNLHNACNLRCKYCFTNSPKGDNVKEYLSPKVIGDLADQADELGYFEFDLQGGELLLRPDILFETLEAIRPERFYLYLTTNGYHLDEKMAKKLAKYQVSRVSVSVDSMDEKIHDEIRGRKDSWKRAMEGLKHVQNEGMDPYLNITVGHYNAFNPDFEELLKYSKNKKYKTLLNVAVPAGMWQKMEEIVCDDKDRKHIQNLRKKYGNLVRNLWNPFDRDNEKILGCTTVNRLYITPLGDVLVCPYVHIKIGNILEQPLKEIVDFGFRI
;
A
#
# COMPACT_ATOMS: atom_id res chain seq x y z
N MET A 1 -9.87 -8.95 17.14
CA MET A 1 -9.74 -9.73 15.89
C MET A 1 -10.87 -10.78 15.85
N PRO A 2 -11.48 -11.05 14.69
CA PRO A 2 -12.43 -12.15 14.57
C PRO A 2 -11.75 -13.48 14.95
N LYS A 3 -12.48 -14.38 15.63
CA LYS A 3 -11.93 -15.68 16.11
C LYS A 3 -11.31 -16.55 14.99
N ASN A 4 -11.69 -16.35 13.74
CA ASN A 4 -11.20 -17.09 12.56
C ASN A 4 -10.26 -16.28 11.66
N SER A 5 -9.65 -15.21 12.17
CA SER A 5 -8.73 -14.40 11.35
C SER A 5 -7.50 -15.22 10.94
N PRO A 6 -7.09 -15.20 9.65
CA PRO A 6 -5.85 -15.82 9.20
C PRO A 6 -4.61 -15.35 9.98
N LEU A 7 -4.68 -14.16 10.56
CA LEU A 7 -3.61 -13.61 11.40
C LEU A 7 -3.34 -14.45 12.65
N LEU A 8 -4.36 -15.13 13.20
CA LEU A 8 -4.18 -15.99 14.38
C LEU A 8 -3.32 -17.22 14.09
N LYS A 9 -3.13 -17.59 12.83
CA LYS A 9 -2.22 -18.65 12.39
C LYS A 9 -0.75 -18.20 12.38
N LYS A 10 -0.46 -16.93 12.67
CA LYS A 10 0.88 -16.32 12.69
C LYS A 10 1.23 -15.85 14.12
N PRO A 11 1.61 -16.73 15.05
CA PRO A 11 1.77 -16.38 16.47
C PRO A 11 2.85 -15.31 16.71
N ARG A 12 3.95 -15.35 15.94
CA ARG A 12 5.02 -14.35 16.01
C ARG A 12 4.53 -12.95 15.58
N LEU A 13 3.72 -12.88 14.54
CA LEU A 13 3.07 -11.64 14.12
C LEU A 13 2.10 -11.11 15.18
N VAL A 14 1.28 -12.00 15.78
CA VAL A 14 0.34 -11.61 16.85
C VAL A 14 1.07 -11.01 18.05
N LYS A 15 2.21 -11.57 18.42
CA LYS A 15 3.07 -11.02 19.49
C LYS A 15 3.54 -9.60 19.13
N LYS A 16 4.15 -9.40 17.96
CA LYS A 16 4.61 -8.08 17.50
C LYS A 16 3.49 -7.02 17.49
N LEU A 17 2.31 -7.39 17.00
CA LEU A 17 1.13 -6.51 17.01
C LEU A 17 0.73 -6.12 18.44
N LYS A 18 0.69 -7.08 19.38
CA LYS A 18 0.39 -6.79 20.80
C LYS A 18 1.42 -5.84 21.38
N ASP A 19 2.71 -6.09 21.16
CA ASP A 19 3.80 -5.27 21.68
C ASP A 19 3.73 -3.84 21.12
N PHE A 20 3.44 -3.69 19.83
CA PHE A 20 3.23 -2.38 19.19
C PHE A 20 2.04 -1.63 19.78
N PHE A 21 0.87 -2.28 19.86
CA PHE A 21 -0.33 -1.62 20.41
C PHE A 21 -0.19 -1.29 21.90
N ASN A 22 0.46 -2.12 22.68
CA ASN A 22 0.76 -1.83 24.09
C ASN A 22 1.71 -0.61 24.20
N TYR A 23 2.69 -0.50 23.32
CA TYR A 23 3.57 0.67 23.26
C TYR A 23 2.78 1.94 22.93
N VAL A 24 1.96 1.91 21.87
CA VAL A 24 1.14 3.06 21.47
C VAL A 24 0.18 3.48 22.59
N GLN A 25 -0.45 2.52 23.27
CA GLN A 25 -1.35 2.78 24.39
C GLN A 25 -0.61 3.45 25.59
N LYS A 26 0.60 2.99 25.90
CA LYS A 26 1.44 3.58 26.96
C LYS A 26 2.02 4.95 26.59
N ASN A 27 2.02 5.29 25.30
CA ASN A 27 2.53 6.54 24.74
C ASN A 27 1.38 7.48 24.31
N ASP A 28 0.29 7.52 25.06
CA ASP A 28 -0.88 8.39 24.85
C ASP A 28 -1.48 8.32 23.44
N GLY A 29 -1.42 7.13 22.84
CA GLY A 29 -1.91 6.89 21.49
C GLY A 29 -0.95 7.29 20.37
N LYS A 30 0.27 7.71 20.69
CA LYS A 30 1.29 8.12 19.71
C LYS A 30 2.19 6.95 19.33
N VAL A 31 2.52 6.87 18.04
CA VAL A 31 3.46 5.86 17.49
C VAL A 31 4.91 6.15 17.90
N GLY A 32 5.25 7.42 18.11
CA GLY A 32 6.61 7.85 18.47
C GLY A 32 7.64 7.38 17.45
N THR A 33 8.76 6.85 17.93
CA THR A 33 9.86 6.33 17.10
C THR A 33 9.71 4.84 16.72
N LYS A 34 8.52 4.23 16.94
CA LYS A 34 8.29 2.84 16.57
C LYS A 34 8.03 2.70 15.07
N THR A 35 8.96 2.10 14.35
CA THR A 35 8.74 1.66 12.98
C THR A 35 7.90 0.39 12.98
N ARG A 36 6.91 0.32 12.09
CA ARG A 36 5.97 -0.80 12.01
C ARG A 36 6.17 -1.68 10.79
N GLY A 37 6.73 -1.14 9.70
CA GLY A 37 6.84 -1.91 8.48
C GLY A 37 7.61 -1.25 7.37
N ILE A 38 7.62 -1.94 6.25
CA ILE A 38 8.36 -1.59 5.05
C ILE A 38 7.40 -1.58 3.86
N ASP A 39 7.43 -0.50 3.10
CA ASP A 39 6.88 -0.39 1.76
C ASP A 39 8.00 -0.73 0.78
N LEU A 40 7.97 -1.94 0.23
CA LEU A 40 9.02 -2.44 -0.64
C LEU A 40 8.59 -2.33 -2.10
N ASN A 41 9.26 -1.45 -2.85
CA ASN A 41 9.10 -1.37 -4.29
C ASN A 41 9.95 -2.43 -4.97
N LEU A 42 9.29 -3.45 -5.55
CA LEU A 42 10.02 -4.57 -6.17
C LEU A 42 10.67 -4.18 -7.50
N HIS A 43 9.96 -3.43 -8.32
CA HIS A 43 10.42 -2.93 -9.62
C HIS A 43 9.47 -1.84 -10.16
N ASN A 44 9.93 -1.06 -11.11
CA ASN A 44 9.16 0.06 -11.69
C ASN A 44 8.42 -0.31 -12.98
N ALA A 45 8.63 -1.47 -13.60
CA ALA A 45 7.93 -1.87 -14.82
C ALA A 45 6.43 -2.00 -14.60
N CYS A 46 5.62 -1.53 -15.56
CA CYS A 46 4.16 -1.53 -15.46
C CYS A 46 3.51 -1.77 -16.82
N ASN A 47 2.40 -2.50 -16.83
CA ASN A 47 1.58 -2.75 -18.01
C ASN A 47 0.53 -1.68 -18.29
N LEU A 48 0.38 -0.68 -17.41
CA LEU A 48 -0.56 0.44 -17.53
C LEU A 48 0.17 1.79 -17.76
N ARG A 49 -0.64 2.83 -18.02
CA ARG A 49 -0.20 4.22 -18.24
C ARG A 49 -1.11 5.20 -17.52
N CYS A 50 -1.19 5.06 -16.21
CA CYS A 50 -2.03 5.91 -15.39
C CYS A 50 -1.64 7.38 -15.50
N LYS A 51 -2.63 8.26 -15.71
CA LYS A 51 -2.45 9.71 -15.82
C LYS A 51 -1.79 10.33 -14.56
N TYR A 52 -1.88 9.63 -13.42
CA TYR A 52 -1.40 10.10 -12.10
C TYR A 52 -0.40 9.13 -11.43
N CYS A 53 0.38 8.40 -12.19
CA CYS A 53 1.36 7.49 -11.64
C CYS A 53 2.41 8.24 -10.81
N PHE A 54 2.42 8.04 -9.49
CA PHE A 54 3.36 8.73 -8.59
C PHE A 54 4.81 8.26 -8.74
N THR A 55 5.01 7.02 -9.23
CA THR A 55 6.35 6.47 -9.52
C THR A 55 6.84 6.78 -10.93
N ASN A 56 5.97 7.38 -11.77
CA ASN A 56 6.26 7.58 -13.20
C ASN A 56 6.80 6.30 -13.87
N SER A 57 6.15 5.18 -13.59
CA SER A 57 6.57 3.85 -14.03
C SER A 57 6.74 3.75 -15.55
N PRO A 58 7.88 3.26 -16.07
CA PRO A 58 8.08 3.07 -17.48
C PRO A 58 7.17 1.96 -18.03
N LYS A 59 6.74 2.09 -19.30
CA LYS A 59 5.89 1.08 -19.95
C LYS A 59 6.70 -0.16 -20.34
N GLY A 60 6.08 -1.32 -20.10
CA GLY A 60 6.59 -2.61 -20.50
C GLY A 60 7.01 -3.47 -19.33
N ASP A 61 7.48 -4.64 -19.66
CA ASP A 61 7.87 -5.71 -18.75
C ASP A 61 9.39 -5.78 -18.49
N ASN A 62 10.15 -4.88 -19.09
CA ASN A 62 11.59 -4.84 -18.94
C ASN A 62 11.95 -4.32 -17.53
N VAL A 63 12.20 -5.25 -16.61
CA VAL A 63 12.71 -4.96 -15.28
C VAL A 63 14.22 -4.90 -15.33
N LYS A 64 14.77 -3.69 -15.14
CA LYS A 64 16.21 -3.47 -15.14
C LYS A 64 16.83 -3.63 -13.75
N GLU A 65 16.05 -3.30 -12.72
CA GLU A 65 16.54 -3.17 -11.36
C GLU A 65 15.55 -3.82 -10.39
N TYR A 66 16.05 -4.67 -9.50
CA TYR A 66 15.33 -5.28 -8.39
C TYR A 66 16.32 -5.86 -7.38
N LEU A 67 15.91 -5.95 -6.14
CA LEU A 67 16.73 -6.54 -5.07
C LEU A 67 16.71 -8.07 -5.18
N SER A 68 17.88 -8.69 -4.99
CA SER A 68 17.97 -10.15 -4.99
C SER A 68 17.22 -10.76 -3.80
N PRO A 69 16.74 -12.02 -3.91
CA PRO A 69 16.09 -12.72 -2.81
C PRO A 69 16.94 -12.77 -1.54
N LYS A 70 18.27 -12.86 -1.67
CA LYS A 70 19.20 -12.83 -0.54
C LYS A 70 19.11 -11.51 0.22
N VAL A 71 19.20 -10.38 -0.50
CA VAL A 71 19.11 -9.02 0.11
C VAL A 71 17.75 -8.83 0.80
N ILE A 72 16.67 -9.29 0.16
CA ILE A 72 15.31 -9.22 0.71
C ILE A 72 15.19 -10.08 1.98
N GLY A 73 15.80 -11.27 1.99
CA GLY A 73 15.83 -12.13 3.17
C GLY A 73 16.57 -11.50 4.34
N ASP A 74 17.75 -10.94 4.07
CA ASP A 74 18.57 -10.24 5.08
C ASP A 74 17.82 -9.01 5.64
N LEU A 75 17.14 -8.24 4.76
CA LEU A 75 16.27 -7.13 5.17
C LEU A 75 15.11 -7.60 6.05
N ALA A 76 14.46 -8.69 5.69
CA ALA A 76 13.35 -9.24 6.46
C ALA A 76 13.78 -9.77 7.82
N ASP A 77 14.98 -10.33 7.93
CA ASP A 77 15.55 -10.78 9.20
C ASP A 77 15.82 -9.57 10.13
N GLN A 78 16.47 -8.53 9.63
CA GLN A 78 16.68 -7.28 10.38
C GLN A 78 15.36 -6.62 10.80
N ALA A 79 14.36 -6.57 9.90
CA ALA A 79 13.04 -6.03 10.20
C ALA A 79 12.33 -6.84 11.31
N ASP A 80 12.47 -8.16 11.30
CA ASP A 80 11.89 -9.05 12.30
C ASP A 80 12.54 -8.86 13.69
N GLU A 81 13.86 -8.73 13.75
CA GLU A 81 14.63 -8.44 14.96
C GLU A 81 14.25 -7.08 15.56
N LEU A 82 14.03 -6.07 14.72
CA LEU A 82 13.56 -4.74 15.12
C LEU A 82 12.06 -4.70 15.51
N GLY A 83 11.35 -5.84 15.38
CA GLY A 83 9.95 -5.95 15.76
C GLY A 83 8.97 -5.41 14.73
N TYR A 84 9.39 -5.18 13.49
CA TYR A 84 8.48 -4.79 12.41
C TYR A 84 7.49 -5.93 12.13
N PHE A 85 6.27 -5.57 11.78
CA PHE A 85 5.20 -6.56 11.64
C PHE A 85 4.50 -6.54 10.27
N GLU A 86 4.82 -5.60 9.38
CA GLU A 86 4.16 -5.53 8.07
C GLU A 86 5.14 -5.26 6.92
N PHE A 87 4.82 -5.85 5.76
CA PHE A 87 5.39 -5.50 4.46
C PHE A 87 4.27 -5.16 3.49
N ASP A 88 4.37 -4.00 2.83
CA ASP A 88 3.60 -3.60 1.66
C ASP A 88 4.44 -3.81 0.41
N LEU A 89 4.07 -4.77 -0.40
CA LEU A 89 4.74 -4.99 -1.67
C LEU A 89 4.07 -4.14 -2.74
N GLN A 90 4.84 -3.30 -3.37
CA GLN A 90 4.38 -2.38 -4.39
C GLN A 90 5.44 -2.18 -5.49
N GLY A 91 5.14 -1.34 -6.49
CA GLY A 91 6.05 -1.08 -7.59
C GLY A 91 5.32 -0.44 -8.75
N GLY A 92 5.76 -0.76 -9.99
CA GLY A 92 4.97 -0.50 -11.18
C GLY A 92 3.73 -1.41 -11.19
N GLU A 93 3.88 -2.66 -11.60
CA GLU A 93 2.85 -3.70 -11.44
C GLU A 93 3.50 -5.04 -11.07
N LEU A 94 3.28 -5.46 -9.85
CA LEU A 94 3.91 -6.65 -9.28
C LEU A 94 3.57 -7.94 -10.02
N LEU A 95 2.30 -8.06 -10.47
CA LEU A 95 1.80 -9.27 -11.14
C LEU A 95 2.28 -9.38 -12.59
N LEU A 96 3.00 -8.38 -13.09
CA LEU A 96 3.68 -8.43 -14.38
C LEU A 96 4.90 -9.36 -14.35
N ARG A 97 5.59 -9.44 -13.19
CA ARG A 97 6.75 -10.29 -12.96
C ARG A 97 6.52 -11.18 -11.73
N PRO A 98 5.67 -12.21 -11.91
CA PRO A 98 5.33 -13.12 -10.80
C PRO A 98 6.53 -13.93 -10.29
N ASP A 99 7.56 -14.14 -11.11
CA ASP A 99 8.83 -14.74 -10.71
C ASP A 99 9.47 -13.91 -9.57
N ILE A 100 9.73 -12.63 -9.79
CA ILE A 100 10.30 -11.71 -8.78
C ILE A 100 9.41 -11.64 -7.54
N LEU A 101 8.08 -11.53 -7.73
CA LEU A 101 7.15 -11.45 -6.60
C LEU A 101 7.21 -12.68 -5.70
N PHE A 102 7.18 -13.88 -6.28
CA PHE A 102 7.13 -15.10 -5.47
C PHE A 102 8.48 -15.43 -4.82
N GLU A 103 9.60 -15.17 -5.48
CA GLU A 103 10.94 -15.24 -4.87
C GLU A 103 11.06 -14.26 -3.69
N THR A 104 10.52 -13.05 -3.83
CA THR A 104 10.44 -12.06 -2.74
C THR A 104 9.60 -12.58 -1.56
N LEU A 105 8.42 -13.13 -1.83
CA LEU A 105 7.56 -13.67 -0.77
C LEU A 105 8.23 -14.83 -0.03
N GLU A 106 8.93 -15.72 -0.74
CA GLU A 106 9.71 -16.81 -0.13
C GLU A 106 10.83 -16.25 0.77
N ALA A 107 11.58 -15.27 0.29
CA ALA A 107 12.68 -14.65 1.02
C ALA A 107 12.21 -13.94 2.30
N ILE A 108 11.05 -13.25 2.26
CA ILE A 108 10.47 -12.57 3.43
C ILE A 108 10.03 -13.57 4.52
N ARG A 109 9.70 -14.82 4.17
CA ARG A 109 9.13 -15.83 5.08
C ARG A 109 7.80 -15.31 5.68
N PRO A 110 6.67 -15.51 4.96
CA PRO A 110 5.37 -14.85 5.19
C PRO A 110 4.76 -15.03 6.58
N GLU A 111 5.10 -16.10 7.29
CA GLU A 111 4.57 -16.41 8.62
C GLU A 111 4.96 -15.38 9.70
N ARG A 112 5.98 -14.56 9.42
CA ARG A 112 6.51 -13.56 10.37
C ARG A 112 5.81 -12.22 10.30
N PHE A 113 5.12 -11.95 9.17
CA PHE A 113 4.64 -10.60 8.85
C PHE A 113 3.19 -10.59 8.37
N TYR A 114 2.54 -9.44 8.50
CA TYR A 114 1.34 -9.08 7.78
C TYR A 114 1.73 -8.61 6.39
N LEU A 115 1.56 -9.48 5.41
CA LEU A 115 1.91 -9.20 4.03
C LEU A 115 0.71 -8.67 3.27
N TYR A 116 0.91 -7.63 2.54
CA TYR A 116 -0.06 -7.14 1.60
C TYR A 116 0.60 -6.56 0.35
N LEU A 117 -0.16 -6.45 -0.70
CA LEU A 117 0.31 -5.91 -1.96
C LEU A 117 -0.72 -4.97 -2.57
N THR A 118 -0.21 -4.05 -3.39
CA THR A 118 -1.00 -3.14 -4.20
C THR A 118 -0.80 -3.45 -5.67
N THR A 119 -1.88 -3.65 -6.41
CA THR A 119 -1.88 -4.01 -7.83
C THR A 119 -2.93 -3.23 -8.61
N ASN A 120 -2.73 -3.08 -9.91
CA ASN A 120 -3.77 -2.58 -10.81
C ASN A 120 -4.83 -3.65 -11.14
N GLY A 121 -4.62 -4.90 -10.73
CA GLY A 121 -5.56 -6.00 -10.88
C GLY A 121 -5.62 -6.63 -12.27
N TYR A 122 -4.89 -6.13 -13.27
CA TYR A 122 -4.99 -6.59 -14.65
C TYR A 122 -4.60 -8.06 -14.84
N HIS A 123 -3.66 -8.56 -14.06
CA HIS A 123 -3.18 -9.94 -14.05
C HIS A 123 -3.67 -10.76 -12.84
N LEU A 124 -4.65 -10.24 -12.09
CA LEU A 124 -5.18 -10.86 -10.88
C LEU A 124 -6.33 -11.82 -11.21
N ASP A 125 -6.04 -12.90 -11.92
CA ASP A 125 -6.97 -13.99 -12.18
C ASP A 125 -7.12 -14.94 -10.98
N GLU A 126 -8.01 -15.92 -11.09
CA GLU A 126 -8.25 -16.92 -10.04
C GLU A 126 -6.98 -17.71 -9.67
N LYS A 127 -6.18 -18.11 -10.68
CA LYS A 127 -4.93 -18.85 -10.47
C LYS A 127 -3.91 -18.01 -9.69
N MET A 128 -3.80 -16.74 -10.02
CA MET A 128 -2.93 -15.80 -9.32
C MET A 128 -3.40 -15.59 -7.88
N ALA A 129 -4.70 -15.38 -7.65
CA ALA A 129 -5.26 -15.21 -6.31
C ALA A 129 -5.03 -16.46 -5.43
N LYS A 130 -5.25 -17.66 -5.96
CA LYS A 130 -4.91 -18.93 -5.27
C LYS A 130 -3.44 -19.02 -4.89
N LYS A 131 -2.56 -18.62 -5.80
CA LYS A 131 -1.12 -18.65 -5.54
C LYS A 131 -0.74 -17.64 -4.45
N LEU A 132 -1.26 -16.41 -4.47
CA LEU A 132 -1.04 -15.41 -3.43
C LEU A 132 -1.53 -15.90 -2.05
N ALA A 133 -2.70 -16.52 -1.98
CA ALA A 133 -3.22 -17.09 -0.74
C ALA A 133 -2.32 -18.20 -0.19
N LYS A 134 -1.78 -19.08 -1.06
CA LYS A 134 -0.82 -20.12 -0.67
C LYS A 134 0.45 -19.51 -0.04
N TYR A 135 0.90 -18.37 -0.52
CA TYR A 135 2.02 -17.59 0.05
C TYR A 135 1.60 -16.71 1.25
N GLN A 136 0.43 -16.98 1.83
CA GLN A 136 -0.07 -16.32 3.03
C GLN A 136 -0.14 -14.79 2.91
N VAL A 137 -0.37 -14.28 1.70
CA VAL A 137 -0.71 -12.86 1.52
C VAL A 137 -2.00 -12.60 2.25
N SER A 138 -2.00 -11.59 3.12
CA SER A 138 -3.14 -11.33 4.02
C SER A 138 -4.15 -10.38 3.40
N ARG A 139 -3.67 -9.48 2.51
CA ARG A 139 -4.47 -8.43 1.89
C ARG A 139 -3.99 -8.12 0.48
N VAL A 140 -4.92 -7.88 -0.41
CA VAL A 140 -4.65 -7.36 -1.76
C VAL A 140 -5.43 -6.08 -1.98
N SER A 141 -4.72 -4.98 -2.24
CA SER A 141 -5.28 -3.67 -2.58
C SER A 141 -5.33 -3.54 -4.09
N VAL A 142 -6.54 -3.49 -4.64
CA VAL A 142 -6.75 -3.36 -6.10
C VAL A 142 -7.16 -1.93 -6.41
N SER A 143 -6.45 -1.33 -7.34
CA SER A 143 -6.68 0.06 -7.74
C SER A 143 -7.90 0.20 -8.64
N VAL A 144 -8.92 0.94 -8.19
CA VAL A 144 -10.12 1.27 -8.96
C VAL A 144 -10.51 2.73 -8.72
N ASP A 145 -10.66 3.52 -9.79
CA ASP A 145 -10.87 4.97 -9.67
C ASP A 145 -12.24 5.44 -10.09
N SER A 146 -13.03 4.57 -10.74
CA SER A 146 -14.38 4.87 -11.21
C SER A 146 -15.23 3.61 -11.23
N MET A 147 -16.55 3.75 -11.09
CA MET A 147 -17.52 2.69 -11.40
C MET A 147 -17.82 2.63 -12.90
N ASP A 148 -17.55 3.69 -13.65
CA ASP A 148 -17.63 3.70 -15.11
C ASP A 148 -16.35 3.09 -15.72
N GLU A 149 -16.53 1.99 -16.46
CA GLU A 149 -15.45 1.26 -17.11
C GLU A 149 -14.62 2.15 -18.04
N LYS A 150 -15.28 3.02 -18.84
CA LYS A 150 -14.61 3.88 -19.82
C LYS A 150 -13.74 4.92 -19.13
N ILE A 151 -14.28 5.54 -18.07
CA ILE A 151 -13.55 6.55 -17.28
C ILE A 151 -12.34 5.89 -16.61
N HIS A 152 -12.53 4.73 -15.98
CA HIS A 152 -11.44 4.01 -15.36
C HIS A 152 -10.34 3.62 -16.35
N ASP A 153 -10.73 3.01 -17.48
CA ASP A 153 -9.78 2.54 -18.50
C ASP A 153 -9.01 3.71 -19.12
N GLU A 154 -9.67 4.87 -19.31
CA GLU A 154 -9.01 6.09 -19.77
C GLU A 154 -7.99 6.63 -18.75
N ILE A 155 -8.35 6.68 -17.46
CA ILE A 155 -7.45 7.11 -16.39
C ILE A 155 -6.24 6.17 -16.28
N ARG A 156 -6.46 4.88 -16.40
CA ARG A 156 -5.42 3.83 -16.29
C ARG A 156 -4.65 3.62 -17.59
N GLY A 157 -5.14 4.19 -18.72
CA GLY A 157 -4.50 4.12 -20.03
C GLY A 157 -4.48 2.72 -20.63
N ARG A 158 -5.47 1.86 -20.29
CA ARG A 158 -5.60 0.51 -20.85
C ARG A 158 -7.03 0.01 -20.82
N LYS A 159 -7.49 -0.48 -21.94
CA LYS A 159 -8.78 -1.16 -22.09
C LYS A 159 -8.87 -2.42 -21.22
N ASP A 160 -10.08 -2.72 -20.75
CA ASP A 160 -10.41 -3.85 -19.89
C ASP A 160 -9.75 -3.82 -18.50
N SER A 161 -9.08 -2.72 -18.12
CA SER A 161 -8.45 -2.61 -16.80
C SER A 161 -9.48 -2.60 -15.68
N TRP A 162 -10.63 -1.93 -15.87
CA TRP A 162 -11.74 -1.93 -14.92
C TRP A 162 -12.31 -3.33 -14.68
N LYS A 163 -12.66 -4.01 -15.75
CA LYS A 163 -13.24 -5.35 -15.70
C LYS A 163 -12.33 -6.33 -14.94
N ARG A 164 -11.05 -6.34 -15.29
CA ARG A 164 -10.05 -7.21 -14.65
C ARG A 164 -9.82 -6.87 -13.19
N ALA A 165 -9.76 -5.58 -12.83
CA ALA A 165 -9.63 -5.14 -11.44
C ALA A 165 -10.83 -5.58 -10.59
N MET A 166 -12.04 -5.42 -11.12
CA MET A 166 -13.28 -5.80 -10.43
C MET A 166 -13.44 -7.32 -10.28
N GLU A 167 -13.00 -8.11 -11.25
CA GLU A 167 -12.92 -9.56 -11.17
C GLU A 167 -11.84 -9.99 -10.16
N GLY A 168 -10.67 -9.35 -10.19
CA GLY A 168 -9.59 -9.61 -9.25
C GLY A 168 -9.99 -9.43 -7.78
N LEU A 169 -10.77 -8.39 -7.45
CA LEU A 169 -11.31 -8.21 -6.11
C LEU A 169 -12.17 -9.39 -5.64
N LYS A 170 -12.97 -9.99 -6.55
CA LYS A 170 -13.77 -11.17 -6.23
C LYS A 170 -12.90 -12.40 -6.00
N HIS A 171 -11.85 -12.59 -6.82
CA HIS A 171 -10.91 -13.70 -6.64
C HIS A 171 -10.18 -13.61 -5.31
N VAL A 172 -9.74 -12.41 -4.90
CA VAL A 172 -9.13 -12.16 -3.58
C VAL A 172 -10.07 -12.58 -2.44
N GLN A 173 -11.34 -12.16 -2.52
CA GLN A 173 -12.35 -12.51 -1.51
C GLN A 173 -12.61 -14.01 -1.44
N ASN A 174 -12.73 -14.68 -2.59
CA ASN A 174 -12.99 -16.12 -2.69
C ASN A 174 -11.86 -16.94 -2.07
N GLU A 175 -10.63 -16.48 -2.16
CA GLU A 175 -9.46 -17.14 -1.56
C GLU A 175 -9.22 -16.77 -0.08
N GLY A 176 -10.16 -16.03 0.53
CA GLY A 176 -10.11 -15.69 1.96
C GLY A 176 -9.10 -14.62 2.36
N MET A 177 -8.51 -13.94 1.40
CA MET A 177 -7.70 -12.74 1.64
C MET A 177 -8.59 -11.51 1.82
N ASP A 178 -8.07 -10.46 2.46
CA ASP A 178 -8.77 -9.18 2.61
C ASP A 178 -8.73 -8.37 1.30
N PRO A 179 -9.86 -8.20 0.56
CA PRO A 179 -9.90 -7.34 -0.61
C PRO A 179 -10.02 -5.87 -0.19
N TYR A 180 -9.12 -5.05 -0.72
CA TYR A 180 -9.19 -3.59 -0.55
C TYR A 180 -9.41 -2.91 -1.89
N LEU A 181 -10.40 -2.04 -1.93
CA LEU A 181 -10.58 -1.10 -3.01
C LEU A 181 -9.64 0.09 -2.76
N ASN A 182 -8.68 0.30 -3.64
CA ASN A 182 -7.71 1.38 -3.54
C ASN A 182 -8.08 2.52 -4.49
N ILE A 183 -8.48 3.67 -3.94
CA ILE A 183 -9.01 4.82 -4.68
C ILE A 183 -8.08 6.01 -4.49
N THR A 184 -7.71 6.68 -5.58
CA THR A 184 -7.05 7.97 -5.50
C THR A 184 -8.10 9.08 -5.53
N VAL A 185 -8.09 9.96 -4.52
CA VAL A 185 -9.01 11.09 -4.40
C VAL A 185 -8.24 12.41 -4.33
N GLY A 186 -8.71 13.38 -5.09
CA GLY A 186 -8.17 14.73 -5.16
C GLY A 186 -9.27 15.75 -5.45
N HIS A 187 -8.90 17.01 -5.60
CA HIS A 187 -9.84 18.08 -5.94
C HIS A 187 -10.68 17.76 -7.19
N TYR A 188 -10.08 17.09 -8.18
CA TYR A 188 -10.69 16.74 -9.45
C TYR A 188 -11.86 15.74 -9.36
N ASN A 189 -11.95 14.91 -8.30
CA ASN A 189 -12.96 13.88 -8.17
C ASN A 189 -13.65 13.78 -6.79
N ALA A 190 -13.27 14.58 -5.81
CA ALA A 190 -13.81 14.51 -4.44
C ALA A 190 -15.35 14.65 -4.40
N PHE A 191 -15.91 15.52 -5.23
CA PHE A 191 -17.36 15.73 -5.36
C PHE A 191 -18.02 15.00 -6.53
N ASN A 192 -17.27 14.19 -7.27
CA ASN A 192 -17.87 13.39 -8.33
C ASN A 192 -18.78 12.32 -7.71
N PRO A 193 -20.06 12.20 -8.14
CA PRO A 193 -20.98 11.16 -7.65
C PRO A 193 -20.43 9.74 -7.76
N ASP A 194 -19.60 9.47 -8.76
CA ASP A 194 -18.97 8.18 -9.01
C ASP A 194 -18.01 7.78 -7.87
N PHE A 195 -17.36 8.74 -7.22
CA PHE A 195 -16.53 8.48 -6.04
C PHE A 195 -17.37 7.90 -4.89
N GLU A 196 -18.55 8.45 -4.64
CA GLU A 196 -19.45 7.91 -3.62
C GLU A 196 -20.03 6.54 -4.02
N GLU A 197 -20.30 6.29 -5.30
CA GLU A 197 -20.73 4.98 -5.80
C GLU A 197 -19.67 3.89 -5.58
N LEU A 198 -18.38 4.20 -5.72
CA LEU A 198 -17.28 3.28 -5.34
C LEU A 198 -17.34 2.91 -3.85
N LEU A 199 -17.61 3.89 -2.97
CA LEU A 199 -17.74 3.64 -1.53
C LEU A 199 -18.96 2.79 -1.20
N LYS A 200 -20.10 3.02 -1.85
CA LYS A 200 -21.31 2.20 -1.72
C LYS A 200 -21.06 0.77 -2.20
N TYR A 201 -20.42 0.62 -3.36
CA TYR A 201 -20.07 -0.69 -3.90
C TYR A 201 -19.17 -1.47 -2.93
N SER A 202 -18.11 -0.84 -2.44
CA SER A 202 -17.19 -1.42 -1.48
C SER A 202 -17.92 -1.89 -0.22
N LYS A 203 -18.81 -1.06 0.34
CA LYS A 203 -19.62 -1.41 1.50
C LYS A 203 -20.53 -2.61 1.23
N ASN A 204 -21.24 -2.63 0.10
CA ASN A 204 -22.14 -3.71 -0.28
C ASN A 204 -21.43 -5.04 -0.48
N LYS A 205 -20.22 -5.02 -1.02
CA LYS A 205 -19.36 -6.21 -1.21
C LYS A 205 -18.56 -6.60 0.02
N LYS A 206 -18.65 -5.82 1.11
CA LYS A 206 -17.84 -5.98 2.33
C LYS A 206 -16.33 -5.86 2.06
N TYR A 207 -15.95 -5.13 1.04
CA TYR A 207 -14.55 -4.75 0.80
C TYR A 207 -14.17 -3.61 1.74
N LYS A 208 -12.90 -3.54 2.07
CA LYS A 208 -12.36 -2.34 2.73
C LYS A 208 -11.93 -1.33 1.67
N THR A 209 -12.00 -0.05 1.98
CA THR A 209 -11.58 1.00 1.06
C THR A 209 -10.35 1.70 1.61
N LEU A 210 -9.35 1.85 0.77
CA LEU A 210 -8.16 2.65 1.03
C LEU A 210 -8.23 3.91 0.17
N LEU A 211 -8.29 5.08 0.80
CA LEU A 211 -8.26 6.36 0.11
C LEU A 211 -6.83 6.89 0.09
N ASN A 212 -6.28 7.09 -1.09
CA ASN A 212 -5.04 7.81 -1.31
C ASN A 212 -5.37 9.24 -1.71
N VAL A 213 -4.94 10.21 -0.91
CA VAL A 213 -5.11 11.62 -1.28
C VAL A 213 -4.10 11.96 -2.38
N ALA A 214 -4.56 12.65 -3.43
CA ALA A 214 -3.72 13.08 -4.53
C ALA A 214 -2.58 13.99 -4.04
N VAL A 215 -1.37 13.70 -4.50
CA VAL A 215 -0.15 14.43 -4.18
C VAL A 215 0.54 14.82 -5.49
N PRO A 216 1.08 16.04 -5.64
CA PRO A 216 1.78 16.49 -6.84
C PRO A 216 3.16 15.84 -6.94
N ALA A 217 3.17 14.54 -7.27
CA ALA A 217 4.36 13.70 -7.44
C ALA A 217 4.27 12.86 -8.72
N GLY A 218 5.40 12.42 -9.24
CA GLY A 218 5.47 11.58 -10.44
C GLY A 218 4.87 12.28 -11.67
N MET A 219 3.87 11.67 -12.30
CA MET A 219 3.18 12.25 -13.46
C MET A 219 2.41 13.53 -13.14
N TRP A 220 2.09 13.76 -11.87
CA TRP A 220 1.42 14.97 -11.40
C TRP A 220 2.38 16.01 -10.79
N GLN A 221 3.67 15.84 -10.98
CA GLN A 221 4.65 16.82 -10.53
C GLN A 221 4.29 18.22 -11.08
N LYS A 222 4.19 19.23 -10.19
CA LYS A 222 3.77 20.60 -10.47
C LYS A 222 2.28 20.83 -10.76
N MET A 223 1.42 19.82 -10.60
CA MET A 223 -0.02 19.96 -10.74
C MET A 223 -0.63 20.25 -9.36
N GLU A 224 -0.60 21.49 -8.92
CA GLU A 224 -1.13 21.86 -7.59
C GLU A 224 -2.65 21.81 -7.52
N GLU A 225 -3.33 21.96 -8.66
CA GLU A 225 -4.80 21.94 -8.80
C GLU A 225 -5.43 20.61 -8.42
N ILE A 226 -4.65 19.51 -8.33
CA ILE A 226 -5.19 18.22 -7.90
C ILE A 226 -5.31 18.09 -6.38
N VAL A 227 -4.64 18.97 -5.62
CA VAL A 227 -4.57 18.87 -4.16
C VAL A 227 -5.92 19.20 -3.55
N CYS A 228 -6.36 18.37 -2.62
CA CYS A 228 -7.60 18.62 -1.89
C CYS A 228 -7.56 19.92 -1.10
N ASP A 229 -8.56 20.77 -1.29
CA ASP A 229 -8.83 21.94 -0.47
C ASP A 229 -9.60 21.55 0.82
N ASP A 230 -9.95 22.56 1.63
CA ASP A 230 -10.67 22.31 2.91
C ASP A 230 -12.11 21.82 2.70
N LYS A 231 -12.74 22.16 1.56
CA LYS A 231 -14.09 21.67 1.21
C LYS A 231 -14.03 20.21 0.83
N ASP A 232 -13.05 19.82 0.02
CA ASP A 232 -12.81 18.43 -0.35
C ASP A 232 -12.57 17.57 0.89
N ARG A 233 -11.68 18.02 1.78
CA ARG A 233 -11.35 17.33 3.02
C ARG A 233 -12.57 17.12 3.90
N LYS A 234 -13.37 18.17 4.10
CA LYS A 234 -14.62 18.10 4.87
C LYS A 234 -15.61 17.12 4.25
N HIS A 235 -15.73 17.13 2.92
CA HIS A 235 -16.60 16.20 2.20
C HIS A 235 -16.13 14.75 2.37
N ILE A 236 -14.84 14.47 2.17
CA ILE A 236 -14.24 13.13 2.35
C ILE A 236 -14.43 12.66 3.81
N GLN A 237 -14.25 13.52 4.81
CA GLN A 237 -14.51 13.19 6.21
C GLN A 237 -15.98 12.83 6.47
N ASN A 238 -16.93 13.54 5.85
CA ASN A 238 -18.35 13.21 5.96
C ASN A 238 -18.66 11.85 5.32
N LEU A 239 -18.11 11.57 4.15
CA LEU A 239 -18.23 10.25 3.50
C LEU A 239 -17.60 9.15 4.37
N ARG A 240 -16.46 9.41 4.97
CA ARG A 240 -15.82 8.48 5.91
C ARG A 240 -16.72 8.15 7.10
N LYS A 241 -17.39 9.15 7.70
CA LYS A 241 -18.37 8.93 8.76
C LYS A 241 -19.58 8.13 8.28
N LYS A 242 -20.09 8.43 7.07
CA LYS A 242 -21.25 7.76 6.45
C LYS A 242 -20.98 6.29 6.14
N TYR A 243 -19.77 5.95 5.68
CA TYR A 243 -19.38 4.58 5.31
C TYR A 243 -18.65 3.83 6.43
N GLY A 244 -18.29 4.51 7.49
CA GLY A 244 -17.75 3.94 8.73
C GLY A 244 -16.38 3.28 8.58
N ASN A 245 -16.17 2.18 9.32
CA ASN A 245 -14.87 1.48 9.39
C ASN A 245 -14.41 0.82 8.08
N LEU A 246 -15.24 0.82 7.05
CA LEU A 246 -14.89 0.27 5.73
C LEU A 246 -13.98 1.20 4.95
N VAL A 247 -14.01 2.50 5.26
CA VAL A 247 -13.21 3.53 4.59
C VAL A 247 -12.01 3.87 5.46
N ARG A 248 -10.82 3.57 4.98
CA ARG A 248 -9.56 3.99 5.60
C ARG A 248 -8.93 5.08 4.74
N ASN A 249 -8.56 6.20 5.35
CA ASN A 249 -7.69 7.17 4.69
C ASN A 249 -6.26 6.69 4.79
N LEU A 250 -5.51 6.81 3.71
CA LEU A 250 -4.09 7.04 3.85
C LEU A 250 -3.90 8.45 4.42
N TRP A 251 -2.90 8.54 5.28
CA TRP A 251 -2.53 9.79 5.90
C TRP A 251 -2.32 10.92 4.87
N ASN A 252 -2.86 12.09 5.21
CA ASN A 252 -2.57 13.33 4.51
C ASN A 252 -1.60 14.14 5.38
N PRO A 253 -0.37 14.46 4.91
CA PRO A 253 0.60 15.23 5.66
C PRO A 253 0.11 16.60 6.12
N PHE A 254 -0.93 17.11 5.49
CA PHE A 254 -1.51 18.43 5.76
C PHE A 254 -2.76 18.38 6.65
N ASP A 255 -3.13 17.20 7.16
CA ASP A 255 -4.30 17.02 8.01
C ASP A 255 -3.91 17.18 9.48
N ARG A 256 -4.31 18.31 10.08
CA ARG A 256 -4.01 18.65 11.49
C ARG A 256 -4.66 17.69 12.50
N ASP A 257 -5.70 16.96 12.13
CA ASP A 257 -6.39 15.99 12.99
C ASP A 257 -5.70 14.63 13.08
N ASN A 258 -4.58 14.44 12.41
CA ASN A 258 -3.82 13.19 12.36
C ASN A 258 -2.88 12.95 13.56
N GLU A 259 -3.01 13.69 14.65
CA GLU A 259 -2.18 13.47 15.85
C GLU A 259 -2.44 12.12 16.55
N LYS A 260 -3.50 11.38 16.16
CA LYS A 260 -3.90 10.14 16.81
C LYS A 260 -3.55 8.90 15.97
N ILE A 261 -2.73 8.02 16.50
CA ILE A 261 -2.40 6.62 16.13
C ILE A 261 -1.69 6.43 14.79
N LEU A 262 -2.01 7.16 13.75
CA LEU A 262 -1.46 6.97 12.40
C LEU A 262 -0.89 8.26 11.81
N GLY A 263 -0.34 9.13 12.63
CA GLY A 263 0.33 10.35 12.19
C GLY A 263 1.23 10.15 10.96
N CYS A 264 2.04 11.09 10.61
CA CYS A 264 2.99 10.96 9.52
C CYS A 264 3.66 9.58 9.55
N THR A 265 3.57 8.83 8.47
CA THR A 265 4.20 7.50 8.38
C THR A 265 5.70 7.59 8.09
N THR A 266 6.22 8.79 7.90
CA THR A 266 7.65 9.05 7.68
C THR A 266 8.47 8.38 8.77
N VAL A 267 9.45 7.58 8.37
CA VAL A 267 10.30 6.73 9.21
C VAL A 267 9.55 5.64 10.01
N ASN A 268 8.29 5.85 10.38
CA ASN A 268 7.44 4.80 10.97
C ASN A 268 7.09 3.67 9.98
N ARG A 269 7.12 4.00 8.68
CA ARG A 269 7.15 3.08 7.55
C ARG A 269 8.26 3.54 6.63
N LEU A 270 9.11 2.64 6.26
CA LEU A 270 10.21 2.90 5.35
C LEU A 270 9.77 2.59 3.92
N TYR A 271 10.09 3.44 2.99
CA TYR A 271 9.95 3.14 1.57
C TYR A 271 11.30 2.73 1.00
N ILE A 272 11.39 1.51 0.46
CA ILE A 272 12.62 0.97 -0.11
C ILE A 272 12.47 0.81 -1.61
N THR A 273 13.40 1.39 -2.36
CA THR A 273 13.42 1.35 -3.83
C THR A 273 14.04 0.06 -4.36
N PRO A 274 13.87 -0.27 -5.66
CA PRO A 274 14.54 -1.42 -6.28
C PRO A 274 16.07 -1.37 -6.25
N LEU A 275 16.65 -0.21 -5.97
CA LEU A 275 18.10 0.01 -5.80
C LEU A 275 18.57 -0.08 -4.34
N GLY A 276 17.67 -0.39 -3.41
CA GLY A 276 17.98 -0.46 -1.99
C GLY A 276 17.97 0.88 -1.27
N ASP A 277 17.68 1.98 -1.94
CA ASP A 277 17.58 3.29 -1.29
C ASP A 277 16.37 3.33 -0.35
N VAL A 278 16.58 3.80 0.85
CA VAL A 278 15.55 4.01 1.86
C VAL A 278 15.14 5.48 1.83
N LEU A 279 13.87 5.71 1.52
CA LEU A 279 13.28 7.05 1.47
C LEU A 279 12.38 7.29 2.68
N VAL A 280 12.29 8.53 3.12
CA VAL A 280 11.39 8.95 4.21
C VAL A 280 9.92 8.76 3.83
N CYS A 281 9.59 8.88 2.54
CA CYS A 281 8.22 8.82 2.04
C CYS A 281 8.24 8.47 0.54
N PRO A 282 7.27 7.73 0.00
CA PRO A 282 7.19 7.43 -1.43
C PRO A 282 6.95 8.66 -2.31
N TYR A 283 6.45 9.75 -1.72
CA TYR A 283 6.16 11.00 -2.44
C TYR A 283 7.25 12.06 -2.27
N VAL A 284 8.02 11.99 -1.18
CA VAL A 284 9.14 12.89 -0.88
C VAL A 284 10.42 12.08 -0.98
N HIS A 285 11.13 12.22 -2.07
CA HIS A 285 12.28 11.39 -2.43
C HIS A 285 13.56 11.81 -1.68
N ILE A 286 13.48 11.97 -0.36
CA ILE A 286 14.65 12.21 0.50
C ILE A 286 15.20 10.85 0.94
N LYS A 287 16.40 10.53 0.46
CA LYS A 287 17.15 9.33 0.83
C LYS A 287 17.76 9.52 2.23
N ILE A 288 17.55 8.52 3.09
CA ILE A 288 18.11 8.46 4.45
C ILE A 288 19.13 7.34 4.62
N GLY A 289 19.32 6.51 3.62
CA GLY A 289 20.32 5.44 3.60
C GLY A 289 20.09 4.48 2.45
N ASN A 290 20.90 3.40 2.43
CA ASN A 290 20.77 2.32 1.46
C ASN A 290 21.01 0.98 2.15
N ILE A 291 20.08 0.03 1.99
CA ILE A 291 20.16 -1.29 2.64
C ILE A 291 21.29 -2.20 2.12
N LEU A 292 21.89 -1.86 0.98
CA LEU A 292 23.07 -2.55 0.45
C LEU A 292 24.37 -2.05 1.07
N GLU A 293 24.35 -0.89 1.74
CA GLU A 293 25.53 -0.20 2.25
C GLU A 293 25.62 -0.24 3.78
N GLN A 294 24.45 -0.29 4.46
CA GLN A 294 24.42 -0.17 5.92
C GLN A 294 23.22 -0.92 6.54
N PRO A 295 23.32 -1.32 7.82
CA PRO A 295 22.24 -2.02 8.52
C PRO A 295 20.97 -1.18 8.62
N LEU A 296 19.81 -1.84 8.54
CA LEU A 296 18.49 -1.20 8.64
C LEU A 296 18.33 -0.36 9.91
N LYS A 297 18.86 -0.83 11.04
CA LYS A 297 18.80 -0.10 12.31
C LYS A 297 19.49 1.26 12.25
N GLU A 298 20.65 1.35 11.64
CA GLU A 298 21.41 2.61 11.50
C GLU A 298 20.68 3.62 10.65
N ILE A 299 20.04 3.14 9.55
CA ILE A 299 19.21 3.97 8.67
C ILE A 299 18.04 4.56 9.44
N VAL A 300 17.34 3.74 10.22
CA VAL A 300 16.18 4.18 11.02
C VAL A 300 16.60 5.15 12.12
N ASP A 301 17.66 4.85 12.85
CA ASP A 301 18.18 5.73 13.90
C ASP A 301 18.61 7.09 13.33
N PHE A 302 19.15 7.11 12.11
CA PHE A 302 19.46 8.36 11.41
C PHE A 302 18.16 9.09 11.00
N GLY A 303 17.21 8.39 10.40
CA GLY A 303 15.94 8.98 9.92
C GLY A 303 15.10 9.63 11.03
N PHE A 304 15.20 9.14 12.28
CA PHE A 304 14.53 9.78 13.42
C PHE A 304 15.27 10.98 14.02
N ARG A 305 16.50 11.23 13.59
CA ARG A 305 17.31 12.37 14.07
C ARG A 305 17.22 13.61 13.19
N ILE A 306 16.81 13.44 11.93
CA ILE A 306 16.62 14.53 10.97
C ILE A 306 15.19 15.04 10.98
#